data_98a6034229905a37952feb179de5e9bd
#
_entry.id   98a6034229905a37952feb179de5e9bd
#
_cell.length_a   1.000
_cell.length_b   1.000
_cell.length_c   1.000
_cell.angle_alpha   90.00
_cell.angle_beta   90.00
_cell.angle_gamma   90.00
#
_symmetry.space_group_name_H-M   'P 1'
#
loop_
_entity.id
_entity.type
_entity.pdbx_description
1 polymer ?
#
loop_
_entity_poly.entity_id
_entity_poly.type
_entity_poly.pdbx_seq_one_letter_code
_entity_poly.pdbx_strand_id
1 'polypeptide(L)'
;MAEKSDLLQIRKNIEGCVGERVQLKTNKGRKKSFIKDGVLENTYPSIFIVKFENDYETTRRVSYSYTDILTKAVELFIYKDNKRIQVS
;
A
#
# COMPACT_ATOMS: atom_id res chain seq x y z
N MET A 1 17.24 4.85 -11.38
CA MET A 1 16.59 3.85 -12.21
C MET A 1 16.01 2.73 -11.37
N ALA A 2 14.79 2.34 -11.72
CA ALA A 2 14.13 1.25 -11.02
C ALA A 2 14.73 -0.09 -11.48
N GLU A 3 15.31 -0.82 -10.54
CA GLU A 3 15.86 -2.12 -10.83
C GLU A 3 14.97 -3.22 -10.25
N LYS A 4 15.14 -4.45 -10.72
CA LYS A 4 14.40 -5.58 -10.19
C LYS A 4 14.58 -5.75 -8.69
N SER A 5 15.77 -5.43 -8.17
CA SER A 5 16.06 -5.52 -6.75
C SER A 5 15.17 -4.57 -5.92
N ASP A 6 14.84 -3.39 -6.46
CA ASP A 6 13.97 -2.45 -5.76
C ASP A 6 12.55 -2.99 -5.65
N LEU A 7 12.03 -3.58 -6.71
CA LEU A 7 10.71 -4.19 -6.68
C LEU A 7 10.66 -5.38 -5.73
N LEU A 8 11.70 -6.19 -5.71
CA LEU A 8 11.78 -7.32 -4.80
C LEU A 8 11.81 -6.87 -3.35
N GLN A 9 12.54 -5.79 -3.06
CA GLN A 9 12.62 -5.26 -1.71
C GLN A 9 11.27 -4.74 -1.25
N ILE A 10 10.59 -3.99 -2.10
CA ILE A 10 9.24 -3.49 -1.80
C ILE A 10 8.28 -4.64 -1.57
N ARG A 11 8.31 -5.63 -2.44
CA ARG A 11 7.45 -6.80 -2.32
C ARG A 11 7.69 -7.54 -1.00
N LYS A 12 8.93 -7.78 -0.63
CA LYS A 12 9.26 -8.45 0.61
C LYS A 12 8.77 -7.68 1.82
N ASN A 13 8.93 -6.36 1.80
CA ASN A 13 8.47 -5.53 2.90
C ASN A 13 6.96 -5.61 3.05
N ILE A 14 6.24 -5.60 1.93
CA ILE A 14 4.79 -5.67 1.95
C ILE A 14 4.32 -7.06 2.36
N GLU A 15 4.95 -8.12 1.86
CA GLU A 15 4.58 -9.50 2.21
C GLU A 15 4.66 -9.76 3.71
N GLY A 16 5.62 -9.15 4.38
CA GLY A 16 5.77 -9.29 5.82
C GLY A 16 4.73 -8.55 6.64
N CYS A 17 3.86 -7.79 6.00
CA CYS A 17 2.89 -6.94 6.68
C CYS A 17 1.44 -7.30 6.40
N VAL A 18 1.19 -8.49 5.87
CA VAL A 18 -0.17 -8.97 5.66
C VAL A 18 -0.89 -9.04 6.99
N GLY A 19 -2.09 -8.45 7.03
CA GLY A 19 -2.87 -8.37 8.26
C GLY A 19 -2.63 -7.09 9.06
N GLU A 20 -1.62 -6.30 8.70
CA GLU A 20 -1.33 -5.07 9.40
C GLU A 20 -2.18 -3.91 8.87
N ARG A 21 -2.40 -2.92 9.73
CA ARG A 21 -3.07 -1.70 9.29
C ARG A 21 -2.14 -0.89 8.41
N VAL A 22 -2.71 -0.37 7.35
CA VAL A 22 -1.94 0.42 6.38
C VAL A 22 -2.68 1.71 6.05
N GLN A 23 -1.92 2.68 5.58
CA GLN A 23 -2.47 3.91 5.05
C GLN A 23 -1.95 4.07 3.64
N LEU A 24 -2.85 4.33 2.71
CA LEU A 24 -2.49 4.56 1.32
C LEU A 24 -2.70 6.01 0.95
N LYS A 25 -1.67 6.58 0.35
CA LYS A 25 -1.74 7.93 -0.18
C LYS A 25 -1.65 7.83 -1.70
N THR A 26 -2.71 8.21 -2.38
CA THR A 26 -2.76 8.20 -3.83
C THR A 26 -2.46 9.59 -4.36
N ASN A 27 -1.44 9.71 -5.18
CA ASN A 27 -1.04 10.97 -5.77
C ASN A 27 -1.68 11.10 -7.15
N LYS A 28 -2.86 11.72 -7.18
CA LYS A 28 -3.55 11.98 -8.44
C LYS A 28 -3.55 13.46 -8.75
N GLY A 29 -2.87 13.84 -9.82
CA GLY A 29 -2.84 15.21 -10.26
C GLY A 29 -1.91 16.09 -9.44
N ARG A 30 -1.94 17.37 -9.73
CA ARG A 30 -0.94 18.30 -9.25
C ARG A 30 -1.11 18.73 -7.80
N LYS A 31 -2.29 18.67 -7.26
CA LYS A 31 -2.55 19.21 -5.93
C LYS A 31 -3.44 18.35 -5.04
N LYS A 32 -3.83 17.17 -5.52
CA LYS A 32 -4.74 16.35 -4.74
C LYS A 32 -4.13 15.00 -4.45
N SER A 33 -3.94 14.74 -3.20
CA SER A 33 -3.61 13.42 -2.73
C SER A 33 -4.78 12.91 -1.87
N PHE A 34 -5.10 11.64 -2.04
CA PHE A 34 -6.14 11.00 -1.25
C PHE A 34 -5.50 10.03 -0.29
N ILE A 35 -5.86 10.13 0.98
CA ILE A 35 -5.32 9.26 2.00
C ILE A 35 -6.47 8.38 2.51
N LYS A 36 -6.25 7.07 2.49
CA LYS A 36 -7.22 6.10 2.99
C LYS A 36 -6.55 5.11 3.91
N ASP A 37 -7.25 4.78 4.98
CA ASP A 37 -6.80 3.76 5.92
C ASP A 37 -7.46 2.43 5.61
N GLY A 38 -6.71 1.35 5.72
CA GLY A 38 -7.22 0.02 5.46
C GLY A 38 -6.35 -1.04 6.11
N VAL A 39 -6.54 -2.27 5.69
CA VAL A 39 -5.76 -3.41 6.15
C VAL A 39 -5.18 -4.10 4.93
N LEU A 40 -3.90 -4.44 5.00
CA LEU A 40 -3.28 -5.23 3.94
C LEU A 40 -3.83 -6.65 4.03
N GLU A 41 -4.66 -7.02 3.06
CA GLU A 41 -5.37 -8.29 3.10
C GLU A 41 -4.53 -9.43 2.53
N ASN A 42 -3.89 -9.21 1.39
CA ASN A 42 -3.15 -10.26 0.74
C ASN A 42 -2.10 -9.69 -0.22
N THR A 43 -1.15 -10.55 -0.58
CA THR A 43 -0.10 -10.17 -1.54
C THR A 43 0.03 -11.25 -2.61
N TYR A 44 0.36 -10.82 -3.82
CA TYR A 44 0.58 -11.68 -4.97
C TYR A 44 1.88 -11.28 -5.65
N PRO A 45 2.37 -12.03 -6.62
CA PRO A 45 3.67 -11.73 -7.22
C PRO A 45 3.82 -10.32 -7.82
N SER A 46 2.74 -9.75 -8.33
CA SER A 46 2.79 -8.43 -8.99
C SER A 46 1.95 -7.36 -8.34
N ILE A 47 1.04 -7.75 -7.45
CA ILE A 47 0.10 -6.81 -6.84
C ILE A 47 -0.13 -7.16 -5.37
N PHE A 48 -0.69 -6.22 -4.65
CA PHE A 48 -1.18 -6.47 -3.30
C PHE A 48 -2.60 -5.91 -3.17
N ILE A 49 -3.36 -6.45 -2.22
CA ILE A 49 -4.76 -6.08 -2.03
C ILE A 49 -4.92 -5.43 -0.66
N VAL A 50 -5.54 -4.26 -0.65
CA VAL A 50 -5.87 -3.54 0.57
C VAL A 50 -7.38 -3.54 0.72
N LYS A 51 -7.81 -3.88 1.91
CA LYS A 51 -9.21 -3.90 2.28
C LYS A 51 -9.55 -2.61 3.01
N PHE A 52 -10.46 -1.84 2.46
CA PHE A 52 -10.96 -0.62 3.07
C PHE A 52 -12.34 -0.85 3.66
N GLU A 53 -12.52 -0.43 4.90
CA GLU A 53 -13.82 -0.47 5.54
C GLU A 53 -14.32 0.96 5.65
N ASN A 54 -15.58 1.16 5.28
CA ASN A 54 -16.21 2.46 5.45
C ASN A 54 -17.31 2.39 6.50
N ASP A 55 -17.89 3.57 6.83
CA ASP A 55 -18.87 3.68 7.90
C ASP A 55 -20.21 3.00 7.62
N TYR A 56 -20.40 2.48 6.42
CA TYR A 56 -21.66 1.85 6.00
C TYR A 56 -21.55 0.32 5.98
N GLU A 57 -20.61 -0.22 6.70
CA GLU A 57 -20.40 -1.67 6.76
C GLU A 57 -20.05 -2.31 5.41
N THR A 58 -19.73 -1.50 4.42
CA THR A 58 -19.29 -2.04 3.14
C THR A 58 -17.77 -2.18 3.14
N THR A 59 -17.32 -3.34 2.71
CA THR A 59 -15.91 -3.63 2.58
C THR A 59 -15.51 -3.49 1.12
N ARG A 60 -14.47 -2.73 0.84
CA ARG A 60 -13.98 -2.56 -0.51
C ARG A 60 -12.54 -3.04 -0.59
N ARG A 61 -12.28 -3.91 -1.56
CA ARG A 61 -10.94 -4.39 -1.84
C ARG A 61 -10.42 -3.71 -3.08
N VAL A 62 -9.22 -3.16 -2.98
CA VAL A 62 -8.57 -2.50 -4.12
C VAL A 62 -7.19 -3.10 -4.28
N SER A 63 -6.84 -3.42 -5.51
CA SER A 63 -5.50 -3.95 -5.80
C SER A 63 -4.60 -2.82 -6.29
N TYR A 64 -3.34 -2.91 -5.88
CA TYR A 64 -2.29 -1.97 -6.28
C TYR A 64 -1.08 -2.78 -6.73
N SER A 65 -0.31 -2.25 -7.67
CA SER A 65 0.90 -2.92 -8.10
C SER A 65 2.10 -2.42 -7.27
N TYR A 66 3.12 -3.26 -7.17
CA TYR A 66 4.37 -2.83 -6.52
C TYR A 66 5.05 -1.72 -7.30
N THR A 67 4.83 -1.69 -8.62
CA THR A 67 5.34 -0.62 -9.46
C THR A 67 4.74 0.73 -9.08
N ASP A 68 3.48 0.76 -8.68
CA ASP A 68 2.85 2.00 -8.22
C ASP A 68 3.57 2.58 -6.99
N ILE A 69 4.07 1.71 -6.13
CA ILE A 69 4.84 2.14 -4.96
C ILE A 69 6.21 2.65 -5.42
N LEU A 70 6.85 1.92 -6.31
CA LEU A 70 8.18 2.28 -6.80
C LEU A 70 8.18 3.63 -7.51
N THR A 71 7.17 3.89 -8.33
CA THR A 71 7.06 5.14 -9.07
C THR A 71 6.44 6.28 -8.27
N LYS A 72 6.04 5.98 -7.03
CA LYS A 72 5.40 6.94 -6.13
C LYS A 72 4.04 7.45 -6.62
N ALA A 73 3.42 6.71 -7.51
CA ALA A 73 2.01 6.97 -7.86
C ALA A 73 1.12 6.70 -6.65
N VAL A 74 1.53 5.76 -5.81
CA VAL A 74 0.88 5.43 -4.55
C VAL A 74 1.97 5.31 -3.48
N GLU A 75 1.73 5.90 -2.33
CA GLU A 75 2.62 5.73 -1.18
C GLU A 75 1.91 4.87 -0.14
N LEU A 76 2.62 3.87 0.37
CA LEU A 76 2.10 2.95 1.37
C LEU A 76 2.80 3.16 2.70
N PHE A 77 2.01 3.34 3.75
CA PHE A 77 2.52 3.44 5.12
C PHE A 77 1.93 2.29 5.93
N ILE A 78 2.75 1.68 6.75
CA ILE A 78 2.33 0.57 7.59
C ILE A 78 2.39 1.01 9.05
N TYR A 79 1.32 0.73 9.79
CA TYR A 79 1.28 0.99 11.22
C TYR A 79 1.73 -0.25 11.97
N LYS A 80 2.86 -0.14 12.65
CA LYS A 80 3.41 -1.25 13.41
C LYS A 80 4.05 -0.68 14.68
N ASP A 81 3.74 -1.29 15.82
CA ASP A 81 4.28 -0.88 17.13
C ASP A 81 4.10 0.62 17.40
N ASN A 82 2.91 1.14 17.08
CA ASN A 82 2.56 2.54 17.23
C ASN A 82 3.40 3.49 16.37
N LYS A 83 4.03 2.96 15.34
CA LYS A 83 4.82 3.75 14.40
C LYS A 83 4.26 3.65 13.00
N ARG A 84 4.36 4.74 12.26
CA ARG A 84 4.00 4.74 10.84
C ARG A 84 5.27 4.64 10.02
N ILE A 85 5.39 3.58 9.27
CA ILE A 85 6.59 3.29 8.48
C ILE A 85 6.23 3.35 7.00
N GLN A 86 6.95 4.16 6.25
CA GLN A 86 6.75 4.22 4.81
C GLN A 86 7.48 3.06 4.13
N VAL A 87 6.76 2.38 3.24
CA VAL A 87 7.34 1.35 2.40
C VAL A 87 7.85 1.99 1.12
N SER A 88 9.10 1.78 0.83
CA SER A 88 9.71 2.33 -0.38
C SER A 88 10.71 1.35 -1.01
#